data_18a84de0ef32816ab6f101411e8a3f15
#
_entry.id   18a84de0ef32816ab6f101411e8a3f15
#
_cell.length_a   1.000
_cell.length_b   1.000
_cell.length_c   1.000
_cell.angle_alpha   90.00
_cell.angle_beta   90.00
_cell.angle_gamma   90.00
#
_symmetry.space_group_name_H-M   'P 1'
#
loop_
_entity.id
_entity.type
_entity.pdbx_description
1 polymer ?
#
loop_
_entity_poly.entity_id
_entity_poly.type
_entity_poly.pdbx_seq_one_letter_code
_entity_poly.pdbx_strand_id
1 'polypeptide(L)'
;MPALPWLERQPIAPQHQYVAMASRLPLKSYRFIPGFMRDTMRIRRQLGQATGLVGYTLNAGLARKTFWTFSVWEDQASLDKFAASDPHHAIIRRLRPRMSPTRFEFFPISGADLPLTWAQITARVS
;
A
#
# COMPACT_ATOMS: atom_id res chain seq x y z
N MET A 1 -14.03 -3.75 10.04
CA MET A 1 -13.33 -2.85 9.14
C MET A 1 -13.09 -3.53 7.81
N PRO A 2 -13.46 -2.89 6.70
CA PRO A 2 -13.22 -3.51 5.40
C PRO A 2 -11.72 -3.60 5.12
N ALA A 3 -11.26 -4.81 4.90
CA ALA A 3 -9.90 -5.08 4.49
C ALA A 3 -9.92 -6.00 3.28
N LEU A 4 -9.07 -5.73 2.31
CA LEU A 4 -8.89 -6.64 1.20
C LEU A 4 -8.11 -7.87 1.69
N PRO A 5 -8.40 -9.06 1.14
CA PRO A 5 -7.52 -10.18 1.35
C PRO A 5 -6.16 -9.89 0.71
N TRP A 6 -5.14 -10.64 1.13
CA TRP A 6 -3.85 -10.58 0.46
C TRP A 6 -4.03 -10.98 -1.01
N LEU A 7 -3.64 -10.09 -1.91
CA LEU A 7 -3.77 -10.30 -3.36
C LEU A 7 -2.38 -10.62 -3.92
N GLU A 8 -2.10 -11.90 -4.08
CA GLU A 8 -0.82 -12.37 -4.59
C GLU A 8 -0.80 -12.25 -6.11
N ARG A 9 0.26 -11.62 -6.65
CA ARG A 9 0.39 -11.35 -8.07
C ARG A 9 1.39 -12.27 -8.76
N GLN A 10 2.25 -12.93 -8.00
CA GLN A 10 3.19 -13.92 -8.50
C GLN A 10 3.57 -14.87 -7.37
N PRO A 11 4.07 -16.07 -7.69
CA PRO A 11 4.49 -17.02 -6.66
C PRO A 11 5.57 -16.44 -5.75
N ILE A 12 5.46 -16.74 -4.47
CA ILE A 12 6.41 -16.27 -3.47
C ILE A 12 7.45 -17.37 -3.21
N ALA A 13 8.72 -17.03 -3.37
CA ALA A 13 9.83 -17.93 -3.04
C ALA A 13 10.19 -17.73 -1.58
N PRO A 14 10.05 -18.77 -0.71
CA PRO A 14 10.28 -18.60 0.72
C PRO A 14 11.68 -18.12 1.08
N GLN A 15 12.68 -18.45 0.26
CA GLN A 15 14.07 -18.10 0.54
C GLN A 15 14.52 -16.78 -0.07
N HIS A 16 13.63 -16.15 -0.86
CA HIS A 16 13.95 -14.89 -1.51
C HIS A 16 13.70 -13.71 -0.58
N GLN A 17 14.55 -12.68 -0.67
CA GLN A 17 14.38 -11.42 0.04
C GLN A 17 13.61 -10.44 -0.86
N TYR A 18 12.50 -9.93 -0.34
CA TYR A 18 11.67 -8.96 -1.03
C TYR A 18 11.76 -7.61 -0.35
N VAL A 19 11.22 -6.57 -1.02
CA VAL A 19 11.09 -5.23 -0.45
C VAL A 19 9.62 -5.00 -0.14
N ALA A 20 9.33 -4.63 1.11
CA ALA A 20 7.98 -4.35 1.56
C ALA A 20 7.81 -2.86 1.84
N MET A 21 6.60 -2.38 1.65
CA MET A 21 6.20 -1.02 2.00
C MET A 21 4.88 -1.09 2.76
N ALA A 22 4.87 -0.51 3.95
CA ALA A 22 3.66 -0.32 4.74
C ALA A 22 3.38 1.17 4.87
N SER A 23 2.12 1.56 4.86
CA SER A 23 1.77 2.96 5.04
C SER A 23 0.53 3.13 5.90
N ARG A 24 0.45 4.29 6.56
CA ARG A 24 -0.72 4.78 7.24
C ARG A 24 -1.08 6.13 6.67
N LEU A 25 -2.30 6.25 6.15
CA LEU A 25 -2.76 7.43 5.41
C LEU A 25 -4.01 7.99 6.08
N PRO A 26 -3.86 8.91 7.06
CA PRO A 26 -5.00 9.54 7.72
C PRO A 26 -5.52 10.71 6.89
N LEU A 27 -6.83 10.74 6.61
CA LEU A 27 -7.46 11.86 5.95
C LEU A 27 -7.87 12.92 6.98
N LYS A 28 -7.83 14.18 6.57
CA LYS A 28 -8.22 15.30 7.44
C LYS A 28 -9.71 15.36 7.71
N SER A 29 -10.54 14.86 6.79
CA SER A 29 -12.01 14.97 6.88
C SER A 29 -12.68 13.78 6.22
N TYR A 30 -13.83 13.39 6.76
CA TYR A 30 -14.67 12.35 6.17
C TYR A 30 -15.13 12.68 4.76
N ARG A 31 -15.26 13.96 4.42
CA ARG A 31 -15.69 14.38 3.07
C ARG A 31 -14.71 13.97 1.98
N PHE A 32 -13.46 13.67 2.34
CA PHE A 32 -12.44 13.23 1.39
C PHE A 32 -12.46 11.73 1.10
N ILE A 33 -13.25 10.96 1.88
CA ILE A 33 -13.29 9.50 1.73
C ILE A 33 -13.77 9.05 0.35
N PRO A 34 -14.88 9.57 -0.20
CA PRO A 34 -15.33 9.10 -1.52
C PRO A 34 -14.30 9.30 -2.62
N GLY A 35 -13.64 10.47 -2.65
CA GLY A 35 -12.58 10.74 -3.62
C GLY A 35 -11.37 9.86 -3.42
N PHE A 36 -11.00 9.61 -2.17
CA PHE A 36 -9.90 8.72 -1.84
C PHE A 36 -10.18 7.29 -2.30
N MET A 37 -11.40 6.80 -2.09
CA MET A 37 -11.78 5.45 -2.53
C MET A 37 -11.73 5.34 -4.06
N ARG A 38 -12.19 6.35 -4.77
CA ARG A 38 -12.10 6.39 -6.23
C ARG A 38 -10.64 6.35 -6.69
N ASP A 39 -9.78 7.15 -6.06
CA ASP A 39 -8.36 7.20 -6.38
C ASP A 39 -7.67 5.87 -6.07
N THR A 40 -8.06 5.23 -4.98
CA THR A 40 -7.56 3.90 -4.62
C THR A 40 -7.87 2.88 -5.70
N MET A 41 -9.07 2.92 -6.28
CA MET A 41 -9.42 2.01 -7.36
C MET A 41 -8.56 2.25 -8.60
N ARG A 42 -8.23 3.50 -8.90
CA ARG A 42 -7.33 3.84 -10.01
C ARG A 42 -5.92 3.31 -9.77
N ILE A 43 -5.43 3.44 -8.54
CA ILE A 43 -4.11 2.90 -8.17
C ILE A 43 -4.12 1.37 -8.25
N ARG A 44 -5.20 0.71 -7.85
CA ARG A 44 -5.32 -0.74 -7.97
C ARG A 44 -5.23 -1.22 -9.42
N ARG A 45 -5.79 -0.47 -10.36
CA ARG A 45 -5.64 -0.79 -11.79
C ARG A 45 -4.18 -0.69 -12.21
N GLN A 46 -3.47 0.34 -11.75
CA GLN A 46 -2.05 0.50 -12.02
C GLN A 46 -1.25 -0.66 -11.42
N LEU A 47 -1.58 -1.07 -10.18
CA LEU A 47 -0.95 -2.22 -9.54
C LEU A 47 -1.13 -3.50 -10.34
N GLY A 48 -2.28 -3.67 -10.97
CA GLY A 48 -2.55 -4.84 -11.81
C GLY A 48 -1.63 -4.95 -13.02
N GLN A 49 -0.97 -3.87 -13.40
CA GLN A 49 -0.06 -3.82 -14.55
C GLN A 49 1.40 -3.57 -14.14
N ALA A 50 1.67 -3.44 -12.84
CA ALA A 50 3.01 -3.13 -12.37
C ALA A 50 3.93 -4.35 -12.47
N THR A 51 5.14 -4.13 -12.99
CA THR A 51 6.16 -5.18 -13.00
C THR A 51 6.85 -5.25 -11.65
N GLY A 52 7.16 -6.46 -11.21
CA GLY A 52 7.87 -6.68 -9.94
C GLY A 52 6.98 -6.66 -8.71
N LEU A 53 5.68 -6.47 -8.86
CA LEU A 53 4.75 -6.54 -7.74
C LEU A 53 4.52 -8.00 -7.36
N VAL A 54 4.78 -8.33 -6.09
CA VAL A 54 4.57 -9.67 -5.55
C VAL A 54 3.17 -9.82 -5.00
N GLY A 55 2.70 -8.82 -4.25
CA GLY A 55 1.36 -8.82 -3.71
C GLY A 55 1.07 -7.55 -2.94
N TYR A 56 -0.20 -7.33 -2.62
CA TYR A 56 -0.61 -6.16 -1.86
C TYR A 56 -1.93 -6.39 -1.14
N THR A 57 -2.18 -5.53 -0.16
CA THR A 57 -3.46 -5.50 0.55
C THR A 57 -3.71 -4.09 1.08
N LEU A 58 -4.95 -3.84 1.46
CA LEU A 58 -5.43 -2.54 1.89
C LEU A 58 -6.45 -2.72 3.00
N ASN A 59 -6.36 -1.89 4.04
CA ASN A 59 -7.34 -1.84 5.13
C ASN A 59 -7.93 -0.45 5.21
N ALA A 60 -9.25 -0.35 5.13
CA ALA A 60 -9.98 0.92 5.19
C ALA A 60 -10.61 1.11 6.57
N GLY A 61 -9.96 1.91 7.40
CA GLY A 61 -10.50 2.29 8.71
C GLY A 61 -11.41 3.50 8.58
N LEU A 62 -12.64 3.30 8.09
CA LEU A 62 -13.56 4.39 7.75
C LEU A 62 -13.92 5.24 8.96
N ALA A 63 -14.14 4.63 10.12
CA ALA A 63 -14.49 5.35 11.34
C ALA A 63 -13.37 6.29 11.79
N ARG A 64 -12.12 5.96 11.48
CA ARG A 64 -10.93 6.74 11.85
C ARG A 64 -10.42 7.62 10.71
N LYS A 65 -11.07 7.60 9.56
CA LYS A 65 -10.60 8.30 8.34
C LYS A 65 -9.19 7.89 7.96
N THR A 66 -8.76 6.68 8.29
CA THR A 66 -7.39 6.23 8.13
C THR A 66 -7.34 4.96 7.30
N PHE A 67 -6.40 4.94 6.36
CA PHE A 67 -6.20 3.80 5.48
C PHE A 67 -4.79 3.26 5.68
N TRP A 68 -4.68 1.94 5.69
CA TRP A 68 -3.39 1.26 5.78
C TRP A 68 -3.17 0.46 4.52
N THR A 69 -1.96 0.55 3.97
CA THR A 69 -1.59 -0.22 2.78
C THR A 69 -0.36 -1.06 3.07
N PHE A 70 -0.25 -2.17 2.37
CA PHE A 70 0.92 -3.03 2.43
C PHE A 70 1.16 -3.62 1.07
N SER A 71 2.38 -3.47 0.55
CA SER A 71 2.76 -4.03 -0.74
C SER A 71 4.15 -4.64 -0.65
N VAL A 72 4.38 -5.67 -1.46
CA VAL A 72 5.65 -6.39 -1.52
C VAL A 72 6.11 -6.43 -2.97
N TRP A 73 7.39 -6.15 -3.18
CA TRP A 73 8.01 -5.99 -4.49
C TRP A 73 9.25 -6.85 -4.60
N GLU A 74 9.58 -7.26 -5.83
CA GLU A 74 10.78 -8.06 -6.08
C GLU A 74 12.05 -7.33 -5.67
N ASP A 75 12.09 -6.01 -5.91
CA ASP A 75 13.26 -5.18 -5.61
C ASP A 75 12.84 -3.72 -5.44
N GLN A 76 13.79 -2.91 -4.97
CA GLN A 76 13.56 -1.49 -4.72
C GLN A 76 13.28 -0.73 -6.03
N ALA A 77 13.91 -1.11 -7.12
CA ALA A 77 13.72 -0.43 -8.39
C ALA A 77 12.29 -0.56 -8.89
N SER A 78 11.67 -1.73 -8.72
CA SER A 78 10.26 -1.94 -9.10
C SER A 78 9.33 -1.08 -8.29
N LEU A 79 9.55 -0.97 -6.99
CA LEU A 79 8.76 -0.12 -6.10
C LEU A 79 8.92 1.35 -6.49
N ASP A 80 10.14 1.81 -6.71
CA ASP A 80 10.43 3.20 -7.05
C ASP A 80 9.79 3.58 -8.38
N LYS A 81 9.86 2.69 -9.36
CA LYS A 81 9.24 2.91 -10.68
C LYS A 81 7.72 3.07 -10.55
N PHE A 82 7.07 2.22 -9.77
CA PHE A 82 5.63 2.34 -9.55
C PHE A 82 5.29 3.66 -8.87
N ALA A 83 5.99 4.00 -7.80
CA ALA A 83 5.72 5.22 -7.03
C ALA A 83 5.88 6.48 -7.87
N ALA A 84 6.83 6.49 -8.80
CA ALA A 84 7.10 7.62 -9.68
C ALA A 84 6.17 7.67 -10.89
N SER A 85 5.41 6.62 -11.16
CA SER A 85 4.55 6.52 -12.35
C SER A 85 3.14 7.02 -12.07
N ASP A 86 2.49 7.56 -13.10
CA ASP A 86 1.09 7.94 -13.03
C ASP A 86 0.20 6.71 -13.21
N PRO A 87 -1.00 6.69 -12.62
CA PRO A 87 -1.64 7.76 -11.85
C PRO A 87 -1.18 7.89 -10.39
N HIS A 88 -0.41 6.94 -9.83
CA HIS A 88 -0.02 6.96 -8.42
C HIS A 88 0.64 8.29 -8.04
N HIS A 89 1.64 8.73 -8.81
CA HIS A 89 2.40 9.95 -8.51
C HIS A 89 1.49 11.19 -8.47
N ALA A 90 0.63 11.35 -9.48
CA ALA A 90 -0.28 12.49 -9.56
C ALA A 90 -1.32 12.46 -8.44
N ILE A 91 -1.85 11.28 -8.13
CA ILE A 91 -2.84 11.10 -7.07
C ILE A 91 -2.25 11.46 -5.70
N ILE A 92 -1.05 10.99 -5.40
CA ILE A 92 -0.40 11.28 -4.11
C ILE A 92 -0.15 12.77 -3.95
N ARG A 93 0.29 13.45 -5.00
CA ARG A 93 0.48 14.91 -4.96
C ARG A 93 -0.82 15.65 -4.67
N ARG A 94 -1.92 15.23 -5.29
CA ARG A 94 -3.23 15.84 -5.09
C ARG A 94 -3.78 15.58 -3.70
N LEU A 95 -3.55 14.37 -3.15
CA LEU A 95 -4.08 13.98 -1.84
C LEU A 95 -3.29 14.55 -0.67
N ARG A 96 -2.03 14.90 -0.88
CA ARG A 96 -1.16 15.35 0.21
C ARG A 96 -1.77 16.45 1.09
N PRO A 97 -2.36 17.53 0.54
CA PRO A 97 -2.99 18.57 1.38
C PRO A 97 -4.27 18.10 2.08
N ARG A 98 -4.83 16.96 1.70
CA ARG A 98 -6.06 16.41 2.29
C ARG A 98 -5.79 15.38 3.38
N MET A 99 -4.51 15.10 3.65
CA MET A 99 -4.10 14.11 4.65
C MET A 99 -3.40 14.78 5.83
N SER A 100 -3.66 14.24 7.02
CA SER A 100 -2.83 14.51 8.20
C SER A 100 -1.49 13.80 8.00
N PRO A 101 -0.48 14.05 8.88
CA PRO A 101 0.84 13.44 8.68
C PRO A 101 0.75 11.92 8.45
N THR A 102 1.37 11.48 7.35
CA THR A 102 1.41 10.08 6.94
C THR A 102 2.61 9.36 7.53
N ARG A 103 2.54 8.03 7.56
CA ARG A 103 3.65 7.18 7.96
C ARG A 103 3.93 6.18 6.85
N PHE A 104 5.20 6.06 6.47
CA PHE A 104 5.66 5.06 5.51
C PHE A 104 6.84 4.31 6.11
N GLU A 105 6.84 3.00 5.95
CA GLU A 105 7.92 2.13 6.40
C GLU A 105 8.32 1.23 5.24
N PHE A 106 9.60 1.25 4.88
CA PHE A 106 10.17 0.39 3.85
C PHE A 106 11.13 -0.58 4.52
N PHE A 107 10.98 -1.87 4.24
CA PHE A 107 11.79 -2.87 4.93
C PHE A 107 11.96 -4.13 4.09
N PRO A 108 13.09 -4.85 4.27
CA PRO A 108 13.25 -6.14 3.63
C PRO A 108 12.38 -7.18 4.34
N ILE A 109 11.89 -8.15 3.58
CA ILE A 109 11.08 -9.24 4.13
C ILE A 109 11.38 -10.53 3.37
N SER A 110 11.52 -11.63 4.11
CA SER A 110 11.68 -12.95 3.53
C SER A 110 10.34 -13.45 3.00
N GLY A 111 10.37 -14.16 1.89
CA GLY A 111 9.15 -14.79 1.35
C GLY A 111 8.51 -15.74 2.34
N ALA A 112 9.30 -16.37 3.22
CA ALA A 112 8.78 -17.28 4.24
C ALA A 112 7.89 -16.57 5.28
N ASP A 113 8.03 -15.24 5.44
CA ASP A 113 7.26 -14.47 6.41
C ASP A 113 5.98 -13.86 5.81
N LEU A 114 5.74 -14.10 4.54
CA LEU A 114 4.56 -13.56 3.85
C LEU A 114 3.38 -14.55 3.86
N PRO A 115 2.15 -14.03 3.89
CA PRO A 115 1.78 -12.63 4.10
C PRO A 115 1.84 -12.24 5.58
N LEU A 116 1.99 -10.94 5.85
CA LEU A 116 1.91 -10.42 7.21
C LEU A 116 0.46 -10.27 7.64
N THR A 117 0.23 -10.36 8.96
CA THR A 117 -1.07 -10.03 9.55
C THR A 117 -1.23 -8.51 9.63
N TRP A 118 -2.48 -8.04 9.71
CA TRP A 118 -2.72 -6.60 9.89
C TRP A 118 -2.15 -6.08 11.21
N ALA A 119 -2.11 -6.91 12.26
CA ALA A 119 -1.47 -6.52 13.51
C ALA A 119 0.02 -6.22 13.31
N GLN A 120 0.70 -7.05 12.53
CA GLN A 120 2.12 -6.84 12.21
C GLN A 120 2.33 -5.61 11.35
N ILE A 121 1.46 -5.38 10.35
CA ILE A 121 1.57 -4.24 9.45
C ILE A 121 1.33 -2.94 10.20
N THR A 122 0.25 -2.85 10.97
CA THR A 122 -0.09 -1.61 11.68
C THR A 122 0.93 -1.25 12.74
N ALA A 123 1.57 -2.24 13.37
CA ALA A 123 2.61 -1.99 14.35
C ALA A 123 3.81 -1.25 13.74
N ARG A 124 4.10 -1.47 12.47
CA ARG A 124 5.23 -0.82 11.80
C ARG A 124 4.98 0.65 11.49
N VAL A 125 3.73 1.06 11.40
CA VAL A 125 3.36 2.43 11.00
C VAL A 125 2.52 3.13 12.08
N SER A 126 2.57 2.63 13.28
CA SER A 126 1.85 3.24 14.40
C SER A 126 2.50 4.54 14.90
#